data_86017166599fa532dc6c174e902ae5cf
#
_entry.id   86017166599fa532dc6c174e902ae5cf
#
_cell.length_a   1.000
_cell.length_b   1.000
_cell.length_c   1.000
_cell.angle_alpha   90.00
_cell.angle_beta   90.00
_cell.angle_gamma   90.00
#
_symmetry.space_group_name_H-M   'P 1'
#
loop_
_entity.id
_entity.type
_entity.pdbx_description
1 polymer ?
#
loop_
_entity_poly.entity_id
_entity_poly.type
_entity_poly.pdbx_seq_one_letter_code
_entity_poly.pdbx_strand_id
1 'polypeptide(L)'
;ETAVVATISGRVQYKNHVSEGLKVAAGTTLFSITSAGMQMADGDPVQRARIDYERAERDYTRAKTLIKDKIISEKDLAVAKAEYEAAKLTYTSVQKTRSAGGVVVTAPRGGYVKQCLVNGGDYVEAGQPLAIITQNKHLYLRAEIPERHFNELNKIRCAKFRTSYSNRLYDITDMGGHIQSYGRSAEVNNSYIPVVFEFNNTGDVVQGSYAEIYLITQDRPNVITLPLTALTEEQGIHFVYVQIDAEGYRKQEVTLGESDGERVEILTGVKQGDRVVTKGAVQVRLASAANAIPAHNHTH
;
A
#
# COMPACT_ATOMS: atom_id res chain seq x y z
N GLU A 1 -7.05 3.76 -1.22
CA GLU A 1 -6.92 5.05 -0.53
C GLU A 1 -8.29 5.58 -0.13
N THR A 2 -8.37 6.26 1.01
CA THR A 2 -9.63 6.84 1.51
C THR A 2 -9.34 8.21 2.09
N ALA A 3 -10.04 9.22 1.59
CA ALA A 3 -9.94 10.57 2.14
C ALA A 3 -10.73 10.67 3.46
N VAL A 4 -10.12 11.28 4.45
CA VAL A 4 -10.78 11.75 5.67
C VAL A 4 -11.22 13.18 5.39
N VAL A 5 -12.53 13.44 5.43
CA VAL A 5 -13.08 14.74 5.07
C VAL A 5 -13.65 15.48 6.29
N ALA A 6 -13.66 16.79 6.21
CA ALA A 6 -14.29 17.66 7.20
C ALA A 6 -15.82 17.45 7.18
N THR A 7 -16.41 17.20 8.34
CA THR A 7 -17.86 17.03 8.48
C THR A 7 -18.61 18.35 8.65
N ILE A 8 -17.91 19.39 9.09
CA ILE A 8 -18.41 20.76 9.24
C ILE A 8 -17.32 21.75 8.85
N SER A 9 -17.71 22.99 8.54
CA SER A 9 -16.76 24.09 8.37
C SER A 9 -16.28 24.62 9.73
N GLY A 10 -14.99 24.98 9.83
CA GLY A 10 -14.41 25.48 11.07
C GLY A 10 -12.89 25.40 11.10
N ARG A 11 -12.32 25.63 12.29
CA ARG A 11 -10.87 25.51 12.52
C ARG A 11 -10.49 24.11 12.98
N VAL A 12 -9.47 23.54 12.33
CA VAL A 12 -8.94 22.21 12.66
C VAL A 12 -8.08 22.28 13.91
N GLN A 13 -8.27 21.32 14.80
CA GLN A 13 -7.37 21.04 15.93
C GLN A 13 -6.95 19.57 15.88
N TYR A 14 -5.67 19.29 16.04
CA TYR A 14 -5.19 17.94 16.22
C TYR A 14 -5.57 17.43 17.62
N LYS A 15 -6.19 16.27 17.69
CA LYS A 15 -6.45 15.59 18.97
C LYS A 15 -5.32 14.65 19.36
N ASN A 16 -4.64 14.09 18.35
CA ASN A 16 -3.43 13.29 18.49
C ASN A 16 -2.38 13.79 17.49
N HIS A 17 -1.13 13.43 17.69
CA HIS A 17 -0.09 13.67 16.67
C HIS A 17 -0.43 12.86 15.42
N VAL A 18 -1.07 13.50 14.43
CA VAL A 18 -1.33 12.90 13.13
C VAL A 18 -0.15 13.23 12.24
N SER A 19 0.68 12.22 11.96
CA SER A 19 1.83 12.33 11.06
C SER A 19 1.73 11.29 9.95
N GLU A 20 2.40 11.56 8.85
CA GLU A 20 2.54 10.59 7.76
C GLU A 20 3.23 9.31 8.27
N GLY A 21 2.75 8.15 7.81
CA GLY A 21 3.20 6.84 8.30
C GLY A 21 2.52 6.35 9.59
N LEU A 22 1.73 7.18 10.27
CA LEU A 22 1.02 6.78 11.49
C LEU A 22 -0.01 5.69 11.19
N LYS A 23 0.08 4.57 11.92
CA LYS A 23 -0.92 3.50 11.88
C LYS A 23 -2.16 3.92 12.67
N VAL A 24 -3.34 3.80 12.05
CA VAL A 24 -4.62 4.16 12.65
C VAL A 24 -5.63 3.01 12.52
N ALA A 25 -6.45 2.82 13.55
CA ALA A 25 -7.59 1.91 13.49
C ALA A 25 -8.84 2.66 12.99
N ALA A 26 -9.83 1.93 12.47
CA ALA A 26 -11.14 2.50 12.18
C ALA A 26 -11.74 3.13 13.45
N GLY A 27 -12.31 4.34 13.34
CA GLY A 27 -12.87 5.07 14.46
C GLY A 27 -11.85 5.86 15.30
N THR A 28 -10.54 5.74 15.04
CA THR A 28 -9.53 6.57 15.72
C THR A 28 -9.76 8.03 15.44
N THR A 29 -9.86 8.85 16.49
CA THR A 29 -9.99 10.31 16.38
C THR A 29 -8.69 10.91 15.85
N LEU A 30 -8.76 11.62 14.74
CA LEU A 30 -7.62 12.28 14.10
C LEU A 30 -7.66 13.79 14.35
N PHE A 31 -8.79 14.40 14.06
CA PHE A 31 -8.99 15.85 14.15
C PHE A 31 -10.21 16.17 14.98
N SER A 32 -10.29 17.40 15.44
CA SER A 32 -11.55 18.04 15.85
C SER A 32 -11.69 19.37 15.12
N ILE A 33 -12.91 19.69 14.71
CA ILE A 33 -13.21 20.93 14.00
C ILE A 33 -14.09 21.78 14.92
N THR A 34 -13.58 22.96 15.26
CA THR A 34 -14.31 23.92 16.10
C THR A 34 -14.91 25.02 15.24
N SER A 35 -16.20 25.22 15.39
CA SER A 35 -16.93 26.37 14.81
C SER A 35 -17.02 27.55 15.78
N ALA A 36 -16.27 27.53 16.88
CA ALA A 36 -16.31 28.57 17.91
C ALA A 36 -15.89 29.94 17.31
N GLY A 37 -16.79 30.91 17.38
CA GLY A 37 -16.57 32.27 16.89
C GLY A 37 -17.17 32.59 15.52
N MET A 38 -17.77 31.63 14.81
CA MET A 38 -18.49 31.88 13.57
C MET A 38 -20.02 31.86 13.82
N GLN A 39 -20.66 32.98 13.48
CA GLN A 39 -22.10 32.98 13.27
C GLN A 39 -22.34 32.17 11.97
N MET A 40 -22.62 30.87 12.10
CA MET A 40 -23.17 30.11 10.98
C MET A 40 -24.53 30.71 10.64
N ALA A 41 -24.78 30.98 9.36
CA ALA A 41 -26.08 31.44 8.88
C ALA A 41 -27.23 30.49 9.30
N ASP A 42 -26.88 29.23 9.66
CA ASP A 42 -27.82 28.16 10.01
C ASP A 42 -27.74 27.68 11.48
N GLY A 43 -26.94 28.30 12.35
CA GLY A 43 -26.80 27.93 13.77
C GLY A 43 -26.03 26.62 14.00
N ASP A 44 -25.62 26.37 15.27
CA ASP A 44 -24.96 25.16 15.70
C ASP A 44 -25.93 23.95 15.59
N PRO A 45 -25.61 22.90 14.82
CA PRO A 45 -26.47 21.71 14.68
C PRO A 45 -26.82 21.05 16.01
N VAL A 46 -25.92 21.11 17.01
CA VAL A 46 -26.18 20.58 18.35
C VAL A 46 -27.21 21.44 19.10
N GLN A 47 -27.10 22.75 18.99
CA GLN A 47 -28.06 23.66 19.59
C GLN A 47 -29.46 23.51 18.96
N ARG A 48 -29.51 23.32 17.63
CA ARG A 48 -30.77 23.04 16.94
C ARG A 48 -31.41 21.74 17.42
N ALA A 49 -30.64 20.65 17.38
CA ALA A 49 -31.12 19.36 17.85
C ALA A 49 -31.55 19.38 19.33
N ARG A 50 -30.88 20.19 20.15
CA ARG A 50 -31.25 20.39 21.55
C ARG A 50 -32.58 21.14 21.67
N ILE A 51 -32.77 22.23 20.95
CA ILE A 51 -34.02 23.01 20.95
C ILE A 51 -35.19 22.14 20.50
N ASP A 52 -34.99 21.35 19.44
CA ASP A 52 -36.04 20.46 18.93
C ASP A 52 -36.36 19.34 19.94
N TYR A 53 -35.36 18.78 20.60
CA TYR A 53 -35.55 17.80 21.66
C TYR A 53 -36.33 18.39 22.84
N GLU A 54 -35.88 19.55 23.37
CA GLU A 54 -36.54 20.23 24.50
C GLU A 54 -38.00 20.65 24.18
N ARG A 55 -38.29 20.98 22.90
CA ARG A 55 -39.65 21.26 22.44
C ARG A 55 -40.49 19.98 22.45
N ALA A 56 -40.00 18.93 21.80
CA ALA A 56 -40.73 17.65 21.72
C ALA A 56 -40.95 17.02 23.10
N GLU A 57 -40.04 17.19 24.03
CA GLU A 57 -40.15 16.72 25.42
C GLU A 57 -41.28 17.45 26.17
N ARG A 58 -41.36 18.77 25.99
CA ARG A 58 -42.44 19.56 26.59
C ARG A 58 -43.80 19.18 26.02
N ASP A 59 -43.92 19.02 24.71
CA ASP A 59 -45.14 18.65 24.03
C ASP A 59 -45.61 17.24 24.44
N TYR A 60 -44.69 16.27 24.52
CA TYR A 60 -44.99 14.93 25.02
C TYR A 60 -45.41 14.93 26.49
N THR A 61 -44.75 15.73 27.34
CA THR A 61 -45.13 15.85 28.76
C THR A 61 -46.50 16.47 28.94
N ARG A 62 -46.83 17.50 28.13
CA ARG A 62 -48.19 18.11 28.10
C ARG A 62 -49.23 17.09 27.63
N ALA A 63 -48.94 16.34 26.55
CA ALA A 63 -49.83 15.30 26.06
C ALA A 63 -50.11 14.23 27.11
N LYS A 64 -49.09 13.80 27.88
CA LYS A 64 -49.24 12.87 29.01
C LYS A 64 -50.20 13.38 30.11
N THR A 65 -50.25 14.68 30.31
CA THR A 65 -51.15 15.26 31.31
C THR A 65 -52.57 15.34 30.75
N LEU A 66 -52.76 15.84 29.53
CA LEU A 66 -54.05 16.03 28.90
C LEU A 66 -54.80 14.70 28.61
N ILE A 67 -54.09 13.58 28.38
CA ILE A 67 -54.74 12.27 28.20
C ILE A 67 -55.39 11.79 29.48
N LYS A 68 -54.80 12.09 30.67
CA LYS A 68 -55.42 11.73 31.94
C LYS A 68 -56.76 12.38 32.15
N ASP A 69 -56.90 13.63 31.65
CA ASP A 69 -58.11 14.40 31.73
C ASP A 69 -59.06 14.15 30.53
N LYS A 70 -58.72 13.14 29.67
CA LYS A 70 -59.49 12.78 28.45
C LYS A 70 -59.70 13.93 27.46
N ILE A 71 -58.76 14.90 27.43
CA ILE A 71 -58.84 16.08 26.56
C ILE A 71 -58.27 15.78 25.15
N ILE A 72 -57.34 14.83 25.03
CA ILE A 72 -56.74 14.38 23.76
C ILE A 72 -56.95 12.91 23.53
N SER A 73 -56.76 12.43 22.28
CA SER A 73 -56.90 11.03 21.93
C SER A 73 -55.58 10.26 22.18
N GLU A 74 -55.67 8.92 22.30
CA GLU A 74 -54.51 8.04 22.36
C GLU A 74 -53.60 8.18 21.13
N LYS A 75 -54.18 8.48 19.97
CA LYS A 75 -53.45 8.74 18.73
C LYS A 75 -52.58 9.99 18.87
N ASP A 76 -53.09 11.06 19.46
CA ASP A 76 -52.33 12.31 19.64
C ASP A 76 -51.16 12.12 20.62
N LEU A 77 -51.35 11.33 21.66
CA LEU A 77 -50.29 10.95 22.57
C LEU A 77 -49.21 10.12 21.88
N ALA A 78 -49.62 9.18 21.02
CA ALA A 78 -48.69 8.35 20.27
C ALA A 78 -47.82 9.16 19.29
N VAL A 79 -48.42 10.15 18.62
CA VAL A 79 -47.73 11.11 17.73
C VAL A 79 -46.70 11.91 18.53
N ALA A 80 -47.10 12.54 19.63
CA ALA A 80 -46.19 13.33 20.47
C ALA A 80 -45.01 12.47 21.03
N LYS A 81 -45.29 11.20 21.36
CA LYS A 81 -44.25 10.25 21.79
C LYS A 81 -43.26 9.94 20.67
N ALA A 82 -43.75 9.68 19.46
CA ALA A 82 -42.89 9.40 18.32
C ALA A 82 -41.97 10.57 17.95
N GLU A 83 -42.51 11.80 17.99
CA GLU A 83 -41.74 13.02 17.77
C GLU A 83 -40.65 13.22 18.83
N TYR A 84 -40.96 12.98 20.10
CA TYR A 84 -40.02 13.03 21.21
C TYR A 84 -38.87 11.99 21.02
N GLU A 85 -39.21 10.74 20.69
CA GLU A 85 -38.22 9.68 20.50
C GLU A 85 -37.31 9.98 19.29
N ALA A 86 -37.85 10.49 18.19
CA ALA A 86 -37.08 10.90 17.01
C ALA A 86 -36.14 12.07 17.33
N ALA A 87 -36.63 13.11 17.99
CA ALA A 87 -35.80 14.26 18.39
C ALA A 87 -34.71 13.86 19.38
N LYS A 88 -34.98 12.94 20.31
CA LYS A 88 -34.02 12.38 21.26
C LYS A 88 -32.91 11.61 20.56
N LEU A 89 -33.24 10.77 19.59
CA LEU A 89 -32.27 10.02 18.78
C LEU A 89 -31.34 10.96 18.01
N THR A 90 -31.92 11.99 17.39
CA THR A 90 -31.16 13.01 16.65
C THR A 90 -30.20 13.75 17.58
N TYR A 91 -30.67 14.25 18.74
CA TYR A 91 -29.86 14.97 19.71
C TYR A 91 -28.72 14.10 20.25
N THR A 92 -29.00 12.85 20.64
CA THR A 92 -27.97 11.93 21.15
C THR A 92 -26.94 11.54 20.10
N SER A 93 -27.33 11.39 18.83
CA SER A 93 -26.45 11.12 17.71
C SER A 93 -25.47 12.28 17.48
N VAL A 94 -25.99 13.50 17.40
CA VAL A 94 -25.19 14.71 17.19
C VAL A 94 -24.27 14.99 18.39
N GLN A 95 -24.74 14.71 19.62
CA GLN A 95 -23.95 14.87 20.84
C GLN A 95 -22.77 13.89 20.91
N LYS A 96 -22.94 12.64 20.47
CA LYS A 96 -21.86 11.64 20.45
C LYS A 96 -20.70 12.01 19.52
N THR A 97 -20.98 12.75 18.45
CA THR A 97 -19.96 13.23 17.51
C THR A 97 -19.21 14.47 17.98
N ARG A 98 -19.65 15.08 19.10
CA ARG A 98 -19.02 16.29 19.69
C ARG A 98 -18.17 15.94 20.90
N SER A 99 -16.89 16.29 20.88
CA SER A 99 -16.05 16.35 22.08
C SER A 99 -16.03 17.77 22.66
N ALA A 100 -15.54 17.93 23.88
CA ALA A 100 -15.40 19.24 24.56
C ALA A 100 -14.60 20.30 23.76
N GLY A 101 -13.98 19.93 22.64
CA GLY A 101 -13.19 20.81 21.76
C GLY A 101 -13.68 20.86 20.31
N GLY A 102 -14.95 20.50 20.00
CA GLY A 102 -15.50 20.55 18.63
C GLY A 102 -16.07 19.24 18.12
N VAL A 103 -16.44 19.21 16.85
CA VAL A 103 -16.88 17.99 16.16
C VAL A 103 -15.67 17.13 15.82
N VAL A 104 -15.72 15.87 16.24
CA VAL A 104 -14.63 14.90 16.07
C VAL A 104 -14.68 14.32 14.66
N VAL A 105 -13.52 14.31 14.00
CA VAL A 105 -13.31 13.61 12.72
C VAL A 105 -12.46 12.38 12.98
N THR A 106 -13.00 11.22 12.64
CA THR A 106 -12.37 9.92 12.87
C THR A 106 -11.93 9.27 11.57
N ALA A 107 -10.98 8.33 11.68
CA ALA A 107 -10.56 7.49 10.57
C ALA A 107 -11.74 6.60 10.11
N PRO A 108 -12.19 6.66 8.86
CA PRO A 108 -13.30 5.85 8.37
C PRO A 108 -12.95 4.36 8.27
N ARG A 109 -11.68 4.03 8.16
CA ARG A 109 -11.14 2.66 8.16
C ARG A 109 -9.73 2.61 8.71
N GLY A 110 -9.28 1.41 9.14
CA GLY A 110 -7.91 1.21 9.61
C GLY A 110 -6.91 1.23 8.44
N GLY A 111 -5.70 1.69 8.72
CA GLY A 111 -4.63 1.81 7.73
C GLY A 111 -3.47 2.65 8.23
N TYR A 112 -2.79 3.31 7.32
CA TYR A 112 -1.72 4.28 7.60
C TYR A 112 -2.07 5.63 7.01
N VAL A 113 -1.73 6.71 7.71
CA VAL A 113 -1.85 8.07 7.18
C VAL A 113 -0.82 8.22 6.07
N LYS A 114 -1.27 8.34 4.84
CA LYS A 114 -0.41 8.55 3.67
C LYS A 114 0.04 10.00 3.59
N GLN A 115 -0.89 10.92 3.80
CA GLN A 115 -0.64 12.35 3.70
C GLN A 115 -1.60 13.11 4.61
N CYS A 116 -1.09 14.17 5.24
CA CYS A 116 -1.86 15.15 5.99
C CYS A 116 -1.98 16.41 5.13
N LEU A 117 -3.20 16.85 4.82
CA LEU A 117 -3.49 17.94 3.89
C LEU A 117 -3.75 19.28 4.58
N VAL A 118 -3.82 19.26 5.92
CA VAL A 118 -4.15 20.46 6.74
C VAL A 118 -3.25 20.53 7.95
N ASN A 119 -3.07 21.73 8.47
CA ASN A 119 -2.35 21.99 9.71
C ASN A 119 -3.30 22.38 10.85
N GLY A 120 -2.83 22.23 12.09
CA GLY A 120 -3.57 22.71 13.26
C GLY A 120 -3.78 24.21 13.18
N GLY A 121 -5.03 24.66 13.30
CA GLY A 121 -5.42 26.06 13.18
C GLY A 121 -5.95 26.45 11.81
N ASP A 122 -5.75 25.63 10.77
CA ASP A 122 -6.30 25.90 9.43
C ASP A 122 -7.83 25.95 9.46
N TYR A 123 -8.38 26.84 8.63
CA TYR A 123 -9.83 26.85 8.37
C TYR A 123 -10.16 25.92 7.23
N VAL A 124 -11.17 25.07 7.41
CA VAL A 124 -11.63 24.11 6.43
C VAL A 124 -13.14 24.21 6.21
N GLU A 125 -13.58 23.84 5.02
CA GLU A 125 -14.98 23.78 4.65
C GLU A 125 -15.51 22.34 4.78
N ALA A 126 -16.81 22.20 5.00
CA ALA A 126 -17.46 20.89 5.02
C ALA A 126 -17.23 20.17 3.68
N GLY A 127 -16.79 18.90 3.75
CA GLY A 127 -16.40 18.10 2.57
C GLY A 127 -14.95 18.23 2.16
N GLN A 128 -14.19 19.19 2.70
CA GLN A 128 -12.77 19.34 2.38
C GLN A 128 -11.96 18.15 2.92
N PRO A 129 -11.05 17.57 2.11
CA PRO A 129 -10.16 16.50 2.57
C PRO A 129 -9.11 17.03 3.56
N LEU A 130 -8.95 16.31 4.68
CA LEU A 130 -8.03 16.64 5.78
C LEU A 130 -6.79 15.74 5.77
N ALA A 131 -6.97 14.46 5.46
CA ALA A 131 -5.92 13.48 5.37
C ALA A 131 -6.30 12.35 4.42
N ILE A 132 -5.33 11.62 3.94
CA ILE A 132 -5.50 10.42 3.12
C ILE A 132 -5.01 9.21 3.92
N ILE A 133 -5.89 8.21 4.09
CA ILE A 133 -5.54 6.93 4.71
C ILE A 133 -5.40 5.89 3.62
N THR A 134 -4.32 5.12 3.65
CA THR A 134 -4.06 4.00 2.76
C THR A 134 -4.02 2.69 3.52
N GLN A 135 -4.50 1.63 2.87
CA GLN A 135 -4.37 0.26 3.37
C GLN A 135 -3.31 -0.43 2.52
N ASN A 136 -2.17 -0.77 3.15
CA ASN A 136 -1.07 -1.46 2.47
C ASN A 136 -1.21 -3.00 2.45
N LYS A 137 -2.42 -3.53 2.63
CA LYS A 137 -2.63 -4.98 2.68
C LYS A 137 -2.65 -5.63 1.29
N HIS A 138 -3.26 -4.95 0.32
CA HIS A 138 -3.33 -5.41 -1.05
C HIS A 138 -2.63 -4.37 -1.92
N LEU A 139 -1.65 -4.79 -2.67
CA LEU A 139 -0.91 -3.94 -3.60
C LEU A 139 -1.06 -4.47 -5.02
N TYR A 140 -0.84 -3.56 -5.97
CA TYR A 140 -0.79 -3.87 -7.38
C TYR A 140 0.62 -3.65 -7.89
N LEU A 141 1.18 -4.67 -8.55
CA LEU A 141 2.41 -4.56 -9.32
C LEU A 141 2.04 -4.33 -10.77
N ARG A 142 2.39 -3.18 -11.31
CA ARG A 142 2.18 -2.82 -12.72
C ARG A 142 3.48 -3.05 -13.48
N ALA A 143 3.48 -4.04 -14.35
CA ALA A 143 4.56 -4.29 -15.30
C ALA A 143 4.25 -3.61 -16.62
N GLU A 144 5.17 -2.83 -17.16
CA GLU A 144 5.06 -2.18 -18.45
C GLU A 144 5.87 -2.96 -19.48
N ILE A 145 5.18 -3.64 -20.38
CA ILE A 145 5.77 -4.57 -21.34
C ILE A 145 5.80 -3.92 -22.73
N PRO A 146 6.96 -3.86 -23.40
CA PRO A 146 7.02 -3.35 -24.76
C PRO A 146 6.09 -4.12 -25.70
N GLU A 147 5.41 -3.42 -26.62
CA GLU A 147 4.44 -4.00 -27.57
C GLU A 147 4.99 -5.16 -28.39
N ARG A 148 6.29 -5.19 -28.67
CA ARG A 148 6.93 -6.31 -29.39
C ARG A 148 6.70 -7.67 -28.72
N HIS A 149 6.41 -7.70 -27.41
CA HIS A 149 6.12 -8.92 -26.64
C HIS A 149 4.62 -9.21 -26.50
N PHE A 150 3.75 -8.53 -27.26
CA PHE A 150 2.30 -8.71 -27.17
C PHE A 150 1.86 -10.17 -27.29
N ASN A 151 2.45 -10.93 -28.20
CA ASN A 151 2.13 -12.34 -28.42
C ASN A 151 2.54 -13.28 -27.27
N GLU A 152 3.33 -12.76 -26.33
CA GLU A 152 3.81 -13.53 -25.17
C GLU A 152 2.98 -13.25 -23.91
N LEU A 153 2.15 -12.21 -23.93
CA LEU A 153 1.36 -11.78 -22.75
C LEU A 153 0.47 -12.90 -22.22
N ASN A 154 -0.16 -13.67 -23.10
CA ASN A 154 -1.04 -14.76 -22.72
C ASN A 154 -0.31 -15.98 -22.13
N LYS A 155 1.02 -16.03 -22.23
CA LYS A 155 1.86 -17.08 -21.66
C LYS A 155 2.32 -16.73 -20.23
N ILE A 156 2.16 -15.48 -19.81
CA ILE A 156 2.58 -15.04 -18.47
C ILE A 156 1.71 -15.77 -17.44
N ARG A 157 2.35 -16.43 -16.47
CA ARG A 157 1.71 -17.17 -15.38
C ARG A 157 1.79 -16.44 -14.05
N CYS A 158 2.96 -15.89 -13.75
CA CYS A 158 3.24 -15.14 -12.54
C CYS A 158 4.38 -14.15 -12.77
N ALA A 159 4.74 -13.42 -11.74
CA ALA A 159 5.89 -12.54 -11.75
C ALA A 159 6.67 -12.66 -10.44
N LYS A 160 7.98 -12.48 -10.53
CA LYS A 160 8.83 -12.18 -9.39
C LYS A 160 9.27 -10.73 -9.50
N PHE A 161 9.53 -10.09 -8.38
CA PHE A 161 10.01 -8.71 -8.40
C PHE A 161 10.98 -8.42 -7.28
N ARG A 162 11.82 -7.41 -7.51
CA ARG A 162 12.77 -6.86 -6.54
C ARG A 162 12.55 -5.36 -6.43
N THR A 163 12.47 -4.83 -5.23
CA THR A 163 12.35 -3.40 -5.00
C THR A 163 13.72 -2.72 -5.05
N SER A 164 13.76 -1.43 -5.40
CA SER A 164 15.02 -0.66 -5.49
C SER A 164 15.77 -0.52 -4.15
N TYR A 165 15.09 -0.68 -3.02
CA TYR A 165 15.65 -0.57 -1.67
C TYR A 165 15.94 -1.90 -1.00
N SER A 166 15.67 -3.04 -1.65
CA SER A 166 15.89 -4.38 -1.09
C SER A 166 16.42 -5.35 -2.16
N ASN A 167 17.44 -6.14 -1.80
CA ASN A 167 17.92 -7.21 -2.67
C ASN A 167 17.05 -8.47 -2.60
N ARG A 168 16.00 -8.47 -1.78
CA ARG A 168 15.09 -9.62 -1.67
C ARG A 168 14.25 -9.72 -2.93
N LEU A 169 14.23 -10.92 -3.50
CA LEU A 169 13.30 -11.28 -4.57
C LEU A 169 11.98 -11.76 -3.94
N TYR A 170 10.88 -11.19 -4.38
CA TYR A 170 9.53 -11.54 -3.96
C TYR A 170 8.87 -12.32 -5.08
N ASP A 171 8.26 -13.45 -4.76
CA ASP A 171 7.39 -14.20 -5.67
C ASP A 171 5.94 -13.80 -5.39
N ILE A 172 5.24 -13.33 -6.42
CA ILE A 172 3.84 -12.92 -6.30
C ILE A 172 2.96 -14.09 -5.87
N THR A 173 3.28 -15.31 -6.33
CA THR A 173 2.52 -16.52 -5.98
C THR A 173 2.61 -16.83 -4.48
N ASP A 174 3.80 -16.72 -3.90
CA ASP A 174 4.02 -16.91 -2.45
C ASP A 174 3.28 -15.87 -1.61
N MET A 175 3.02 -14.70 -2.20
CA MET A 175 2.26 -13.62 -1.59
C MET A 175 0.75 -13.73 -1.85
N GLY A 176 0.27 -14.88 -2.34
CA GLY A 176 -1.14 -15.12 -2.66
C GLY A 176 -1.65 -14.25 -3.80
N GLY A 177 -0.76 -13.81 -4.68
CA GLY A 177 -1.09 -12.93 -5.79
C GLY A 177 -1.40 -13.69 -7.07
N HIS A 178 -1.97 -12.93 -8.00
CA HIS A 178 -2.37 -13.42 -9.31
C HIS A 178 -2.42 -12.27 -10.32
N ILE A 179 -2.50 -12.62 -11.60
CA ILE A 179 -2.70 -11.64 -12.68
C ILE A 179 -4.12 -11.12 -12.58
N GLN A 180 -4.28 -9.82 -12.39
CA GLN A 180 -5.58 -9.17 -12.35
C GLN A 180 -6.06 -8.76 -13.73
N SER A 181 -5.18 -8.19 -14.55
CA SER A 181 -5.54 -7.71 -15.88
C SER A 181 -4.35 -7.59 -16.82
N TYR A 182 -4.66 -7.71 -18.10
CA TYR A 182 -3.77 -7.33 -19.21
C TYR A 182 -4.32 -6.08 -19.86
N GLY A 183 -3.49 -5.08 -20.11
CA GLY A 183 -3.85 -3.94 -20.94
C GLY A 183 -4.15 -4.40 -22.37
N ARG A 184 -5.26 -3.94 -22.93
CA ARG A 184 -5.63 -4.22 -24.34
C ARG A 184 -5.43 -3.02 -25.25
N SER A 185 -4.98 -1.88 -24.69
CA SER A 185 -4.65 -0.67 -25.45
C SER A 185 -3.33 -0.12 -24.92
N ALA A 186 -2.43 0.20 -25.83
CA ALA A 186 -1.30 1.07 -25.52
C ALA A 186 -1.81 2.51 -25.41
N GLU A 187 -1.28 3.28 -24.47
CA GLU A 187 -1.53 4.72 -24.42
C GLU A 187 -0.93 5.37 -25.68
N VAL A 188 -1.61 6.36 -26.24
CA VAL A 188 -1.30 6.98 -27.55
C VAL A 188 0.15 7.48 -27.69
N ASN A 189 0.86 7.66 -26.57
CA ASN A 189 2.26 8.11 -26.53
C ASN A 189 3.21 7.12 -25.84
N ASN A 190 2.76 5.89 -25.55
CA ASN A 190 3.56 4.94 -24.80
C ASN A 190 3.43 3.55 -25.42
N SER A 191 4.51 3.06 -26.06
CA SER A 191 4.57 1.72 -26.69
C SER A 191 4.69 0.58 -25.67
N TYR A 192 4.03 0.72 -24.52
CA TYR A 192 4.02 -0.28 -23.45
C TYR A 192 2.60 -0.75 -23.16
N ILE A 193 2.48 -2.03 -22.87
CA ILE A 193 1.23 -2.68 -22.49
C ILE A 193 1.32 -2.99 -21.00
N PRO A 194 0.41 -2.45 -20.16
CA PRO A 194 0.42 -2.74 -18.76
C PRO A 194 -0.11 -4.14 -18.46
N VAL A 195 0.61 -4.89 -17.62
CA VAL A 195 0.11 -6.11 -16.98
C VAL A 195 0.08 -5.84 -15.48
N VAL A 196 -1.08 -6.06 -14.88
CA VAL A 196 -1.30 -5.77 -13.46
C VAL A 196 -1.47 -7.07 -12.69
N PHE A 197 -0.66 -7.21 -11.65
CA PHE A 197 -0.75 -8.29 -10.68
C PHE A 197 -1.26 -7.73 -9.36
N GLU A 198 -2.18 -8.43 -8.71
CA GLU A 198 -2.60 -8.16 -7.35
C GLU A 198 -1.91 -9.14 -6.40
N PHE A 199 -1.48 -8.66 -5.22
CA PHE A 199 -0.85 -9.50 -4.20
C PHE A 199 -1.08 -8.97 -2.79
N ASN A 200 -0.91 -9.85 -1.79
CA ASN A 200 -1.01 -9.50 -0.38
C ASN A 200 0.32 -8.99 0.14
N ASN A 201 0.35 -7.76 0.61
CA ASN A 201 1.55 -7.19 1.22
C ASN A 201 1.63 -7.57 2.71
N THR A 202 2.71 -8.18 3.12
CA THR A 202 3.02 -8.50 4.53
C THR A 202 3.61 -7.32 5.29
N GLY A 203 3.82 -6.18 4.63
CA GLY A 203 4.39 -4.96 5.21
C GLY A 203 5.78 -4.60 4.70
N ASP A 204 6.41 -5.49 3.93
CA ASP A 204 7.78 -5.32 3.43
C ASP A 204 7.86 -4.47 2.16
N VAL A 205 6.75 -4.33 1.42
CA VAL A 205 6.69 -3.58 0.17
C VAL A 205 6.04 -2.22 0.39
N VAL A 206 6.75 -1.17 0.01
CA VAL A 206 6.28 0.22 0.10
C VAL A 206 5.51 0.58 -1.17
N GLN A 207 4.28 1.05 -1.00
CA GLN A 207 3.43 1.50 -2.11
C GLN A 207 4.08 2.69 -2.84
N GLY A 208 4.05 2.65 -4.18
CA GLY A 208 4.62 3.69 -5.03
C GLY A 208 6.11 3.51 -5.33
N SER A 209 6.72 2.43 -4.87
CA SER A 209 8.12 2.11 -5.19
C SER A 209 8.26 1.55 -6.59
N TYR A 210 9.41 1.82 -7.21
CA TYR A 210 9.83 1.12 -8.42
C TYR A 210 10.33 -0.28 -8.09
N ALA A 211 10.09 -1.20 -9.02
CA ALA A 211 10.55 -2.58 -8.93
C ALA A 211 11.09 -3.08 -10.25
N GLU A 212 12.12 -3.89 -10.18
CA GLU A 212 12.55 -4.74 -11.30
C GLU A 212 11.66 -5.98 -11.31
N ILE A 213 11.07 -6.30 -12.46
CA ILE A 213 10.05 -7.34 -12.59
C ILE A 213 10.54 -8.42 -13.56
N TYR A 214 10.47 -9.66 -13.12
CA TYR A 214 10.74 -10.86 -13.89
C TYR A 214 9.41 -11.55 -14.18
N LEU A 215 9.02 -11.58 -15.45
CA LEU A 215 7.77 -12.20 -15.89
C LEU A 215 8.01 -13.66 -16.20
N ILE A 216 7.30 -14.54 -15.52
CA ILE A 216 7.44 -15.98 -15.69
C ILE A 216 6.38 -16.49 -16.65
N THR A 217 6.81 -17.00 -17.79
CA THR A 217 5.92 -17.46 -18.85
C THR A 217 5.68 -18.96 -18.82
N GLN A 218 6.77 -19.75 -18.93
CA GLN A 218 6.69 -21.21 -18.95
C GLN A 218 7.97 -21.82 -18.37
N ASP A 219 7.85 -23.04 -17.85
CA ASP A 219 8.99 -23.83 -17.44
C ASP A 219 9.75 -24.33 -18.65
N ARG A 220 11.05 -24.23 -18.64
CA ARG A 220 11.96 -24.77 -19.66
C ARG A 220 12.69 -25.99 -19.10
N PRO A 221 12.23 -27.21 -19.37
CA PRO A 221 12.91 -28.42 -18.92
C PRO A 221 14.24 -28.61 -19.63
N ASN A 222 15.17 -29.31 -18.99
CA ASN A 222 16.47 -29.71 -19.55
C ASN A 222 17.41 -28.54 -19.93
N VAL A 223 17.32 -27.42 -19.24
CA VAL A 223 18.26 -26.29 -19.34
C VAL A 223 19.24 -26.31 -18.17
N ILE A 224 20.47 -25.89 -18.40
CA ILE A 224 21.45 -25.67 -17.33
C ILE A 224 21.19 -24.29 -16.74
N THR A 225 20.93 -24.23 -15.43
CA THR A 225 20.76 -22.95 -14.74
C THR A 225 21.74 -22.82 -13.58
N LEU A 226 22.25 -21.62 -13.36
CA LEU A 226 23.09 -21.28 -12.22
C LEU A 226 22.45 -20.12 -11.42
N PRO A 227 22.65 -20.05 -10.09
CA PRO A 227 22.27 -18.89 -9.34
C PRO A 227 23.09 -17.67 -9.80
N LEU A 228 22.50 -16.48 -9.79
CA LEU A 228 23.19 -15.25 -10.19
C LEU A 228 24.47 -15.00 -9.38
N THR A 229 24.55 -15.52 -8.15
CA THR A 229 25.73 -15.44 -7.28
C THR A 229 26.94 -16.24 -7.78
N ALA A 230 26.76 -17.14 -8.76
CA ALA A 230 27.82 -17.88 -9.40
C ALA A 230 28.53 -17.07 -10.49
N LEU A 231 27.90 -16.00 -10.96
CA LEU A 231 28.41 -15.19 -12.06
C LEU A 231 29.38 -14.12 -11.57
N THR A 232 30.40 -13.89 -12.38
CA THR A 232 31.22 -12.68 -12.32
C THR A 232 31.26 -12.04 -13.68
N GLU A 233 31.31 -10.73 -13.72
CA GLU A 233 31.34 -9.94 -14.96
C GLU A 233 32.65 -9.19 -15.05
N GLU A 234 33.23 -9.18 -16.23
CA GLU A 234 34.43 -8.40 -16.58
C GLU A 234 34.25 -7.86 -18.01
N GLN A 235 34.26 -6.54 -18.14
CA GLN A 235 34.14 -5.85 -19.45
C GLN A 235 32.90 -6.28 -20.28
N GLY A 236 31.78 -6.57 -19.62
CA GLY A 236 30.55 -7.01 -20.29
C GLY A 236 30.51 -8.51 -20.63
N ILE A 237 31.57 -9.27 -20.29
CA ILE A 237 31.61 -10.70 -20.48
C ILE A 237 31.36 -11.40 -19.15
N HIS A 238 30.54 -12.45 -19.17
CA HIS A 238 30.19 -13.22 -17.98
C HIS A 238 31.04 -14.47 -17.84
N PHE A 239 31.46 -14.74 -16.60
CA PHE A 239 32.31 -15.88 -16.26
C PHE A 239 31.74 -16.62 -15.05
N VAL A 240 32.02 -17.91 -15.01
CA VAL A 240 31.88 -18.77 -13.83
C VAL A 240 33.20 -19.42 -13.50
N TYR A 241 33.33 -19.95 -12.29
CA TYR A 241 34.48 -20.70 -11.86
C TYR A 241 34.13 -22.18 -11.73
N VAL A 242 34.73 -23.00 -12.58
CA VAL A 242 34.55 -24.46 -12.58
C VAL A 242 35.72 -25.09 -11.80
N GLN A 243 35.38 -25.88 -10.78
CA GLN A 243 36.37 -26.60 -9.99
C GLN A 243 37.01 -27.73 -10.84
N ILE A 244 38.34 -27.75 -10.96
CA ILE A 244 39.09 -28.76 -11.67
C ILE A 244 39.56 -29.84 -10.68
N ASP A 245 40.09 -29.44 -9.53
CA ASP A 245 40.59 -30.30 -8.47
C ASP A 245 40.30 -29.70 -7.09
N ALA A 246 40.90 -30.22 -6.02
CA ALA A 246 40.62 -29.80 -4.65
C ALA A 246 40.91 -28.31 -4.40
N GLU A 247 41.86 -27.70 -5.10
CA GLU A 247 42.33 -26.32 -4.90
C GLU A 247 42.27 -25.48 -6.18
N GLY A 248 42.05 -26.11 -7.33
CA GLY A 248 42.11 -25.48 -8.66
C GLY A 248 40.75 -25.12 -9.20
N TYR A 249 40.64 -23.88 -9.67
CA TYR A 249 39.46 -23.36 -10.36
C TYR A 249 39.84 -22.82 -11.73
N ARG A 250 39.04 -23.15 -12.73
CA ARG A 250 39.17 -22.60 -14.08
C ARG A 250 38.12 -21.52 -14.29
N LYS A 251 38.54 -20.31 -14.66
CA LYS A 251 37.66 -19.26 -15.15
C LYS A 251 37.11 -19.67 -16.51
N GLN A 252 35.79 -19.73 -16.62
CA GLN A 252 35.11 -20.20 -17.80
C GLN A 252 34.14 -19.12 -18.27
N GLU A 253 34.31 -18.66 -19.49
CA GLU A 253 33.35 -17.76 -20.15
C GLU A 253 32.03 -18.48 -20.39
N VAL A 254 30.91 -17.77 -20.17
CA VAL A 254 29.56 -18.29 -20.35
C VAL A 254 28.68 -17.31 -21.10
N THR A 255 27.78 -17.85 -21.92
CA THR A 255 26.72 -17.09 -22.53
C THR A 255 25.44 -17.30 -21.73
N LEU A 256 24.81 -16.19 -21.33
CA LEU A 256 23.60 -16.21 -20.53
C LEU A 256 22.36 -16.27 -21.43
N GLY A 257 21.35 -16.98 -20.95
CA GLY A 257 19.98 -16.99 -21.49
C GLY A 257 19.03 -16.21 -20.60
N GLU A 258 17.80 -16.70 -20.48
CA GLU A 258 16.75 -16.09 -19.67
C GLU A 258 17.01 -16.22 -18.18
N SER A 259 16.50 -15.25 -17.41
CA SER A 259 16.63 -15.23 -15.94
C SER A 259 15.27 -15.01 -15.27
N ASP A 260 15.09 -15.66 -14.11
CA ASP A 260 13.92 -15.48 -13.24
C ASP A 260 14.21 -14.52 -12.06
N GLY A 261 15.38 -13.87 -12.06
CA GLY A 261 15.84 -12.97 -11.00
C GLY A 261 16.61 -13.67 -9.87
N GLU A 262 16.59 -15.00 -9.79
CA GLU A 262 17.35 -15.80 -8.84
C GLU A 262 18.38 -16.68 -9.56
N ARG A 263 17.95 -17.29 -10.65
CA ARG A 263 18.77 -18.16 -11.50
C ARG A 263 18.77 -17.63 -12.93
N VAL A 264 19.81 -17.99 -13.65
CA VAL A 264 19.97 -17.67 -15.07
C VAL A 264 20.30 -18.92 -15.85
N GLU A 265 19.74 -19.04 -17.03
CA GLU A 265 20.05 -20.09 -18.00
C GLU A 265 21.48 -19.88 -18.53
N ILE A 266 22.23 -20.95 -18.66
CA ILE A 266 23.56 -20.95 -19.28
C ILE A 266 23.43 -21.63 -20.64
N LEU A 267 23.56 -20.85 -21.70
CA LEU A 267 23.47 -21.34 -23.08
C LEU A 267 24.72 -22.07 -23.52
N THR A 268 25.91 -21.54 -23.14
CA THR A 268 27.22 -22.11 -23.49
C THR A 268 28.21 -21.91 -22.35
N GLY A 269 29.28 -22.74 -22.34
CA GLY A 269 30.43 -22.60 -21.44
C GLY A 269 30.43 -23.59 -20.27
N VAL A 270 29.28 -24.17 -19.87
CA VAL A 270 29.19 -25.18 -18.81
C VAL A 270 28.48 -26.42 -19.31
N LYS A 271 28.85 -27.57 -18.83
CA LYS A 271 28.27 -28.88 -19.14
C LYS A 271 27.62 -29.50 -17.91
N GLN A 272 26.66 -30.39 -18.15
CA GLN A 272 26.11 -31.19 -17.08
C GLN A 272 27.22 -32.04 -16.41
N GLY A 273 27.29 -31.96 -15.09
CA GLY A 273 28.32 -32.62 -14.29
C GLY A 273 29.47 -31.72 -13.87
N ASP A 274 29.61 -30.53 -14.46
CA ASP A 274 30.64 -29.56 -14.02
C ASP A 274 30.32 -29.07 -12.59
N ARG A 275 31.37 -28.96 -11.77
CA ARG A 275 31.29 -28.41 -10.41
C ARG A 275 31.51 -26.90 -10.46
N VAL A 276 30.46 -26.13 -10.38
CA VAL A 276 30.54 -24.67 -10.47
C VAL A 276 30.43 -24.03 -9.07
N VAL A 277 31.27 -23.03 -8.83
CA VAL A 277 31.24 -22.23 -7.60
C VAL A 277 29.99 -21.39 -7.58
N THR A 278 29.00 -21.71 -6.71
CA THR A 278 27.72 -21.01 -6.62
C THR A 278 27.74 -19.92 -5.55
N LYS A 279 28.66 -20.00 -4.57
CA LYS A 279 28.86 -18.96 -3.55
C LYS A 279 30.34 -18.67 -3.43
N GLY A 280 30.71 -17.40 -3.37
CA GLY A 280 32.12 -17.00 -3.26
C GLY A 280 32.84 -16.87 -4.61
N ALA A 281 32.15 -16.80 -5.75
CA ALA A 281 32.80 -16.62 -7.05
C ALA A 281 33.68 -15.36 -7.12
N VAL A 282 33.30 -14.29 -6.46
CA VAL A 282 34.11 -13.05 -6.37
C VAL A 282 35.39 -13.28 -5.57
N GLN A 283 35.35 -14.07 -4.49
CA GLN A 283 36.53 -14.42 -3.70
C GLN A 283 37.52 -15.25 -4.52
N VAL A 284 37.02 -16.24 -5.27
CA VAL A 284 37.87 -17.05 -6.19
C VAL A 284 38.49 -16.14 -7.25
N ARG A 285 37.76 -15.20 -7.81
CA ARG A 285 38.27 -14.20 -8.75
C ARG A 285 39.44 -13.41 -8.17
N LEU A 286 39.26 -12.86 -6.96
CA LEU A 286 40.26 -12.03 -6.29
C LEU A 286 41.52 -12.85 -5.95
N ALA A 287 41.37 -14.09 -5.48
CA ALA A 287 42.51 -14.99 -5.20
C ALA A 287 43.29 -15.32 -6.48
N SER A 288 42.58 -15.59 -7.58
CA SER A 288 43.23 -15.84 -8.88
C SER A 288 44.01 -14.63 -9.40
N ALA A 289 43.51 -13.43 -9.20
CA ALA A 289 44.17 -12.19 -9.58
C ALA A 289 45.38 -11.88 -8.70
N ALA A 290 45.32 -12.18 -7.40
CA ALA A 290 46.43 -11.99 -6.47
C ALA A 290 47.62 -12.94 -6.77
N ASN A 291 47.36 -14.17 -7.20
CA ASN A 291 48.36 -15.12 -7.60
C ASN A 291 49.00 -14.81 -8.98
N ALA A 292 48.42 -13.96 -9.77
CA ALA A 292 48.91 -13.48 -11.05
C ALA A 292 49.94 -12.32 -10.93
N ILE A 293 50.14 -11.74 -9.74
CA ILE A 293 51.14 -10.70 -9.49
C ILE A 293 52.45 -11.43 -9.18
N PRO A 294 53.52 -11.34 -10.04
CA PRO A 294 54.81 -11.93 -9.75
C PRO A 294 55.38 -11.34 -8.46
N ALA A 295 55.84 -12.19 -7.54
CA ALA A 295 56.58 -11.72 -6.39
C ALA A 295 57.85 -10.98 -6.89
N HIS A 296 57.91 -9.68 -6.77
CA HIS A 296 59.11 -8.91 -7.00
C HIS A 296 60.12 -9.27 -5.92
N ASN A 297 61.04 -10.20 -6.23
CA ASN A 297 62.23 -10.47 -5.43
C ASN A 297 63.18 -9.28 -5.61
N HIS A 298 63.18 -8.36 -4.66
CA HIS A 298 64.30 -7.42 -4.50
C HIS A 298 65.40 -8.14 -3.74
N THR A 299 66.34 -8.72 -4.48
CA THR A 299 67.66 -9.10 -3.95
C THR A 299 68.49 -7.83 -3.90
N HIS A 300 68.85 -7.41 -2.67
CA HIS A 300 69.96 -6.45 -2.40
C HIS A 300 71.27 -7.21 -2.25
#